data_b400f0fe645eb6b031742b0e67fa8f93
#
_entry.id   b400f0fe645eb6b031742b0e67fa8f93
#
_cell.length_a   1.000
_cell.length_b   1.000
_cell.length_c   1.000
_cell.angle_alpha   90.00
_cell.angle_beta   90.00
_cell.angle_gamma   90.00
#
_symmetry.space_group_name_H-M   'P 1'
#
loop_
_entity.id
_entity.type
_entity.pdbx_description
1 polymer ?
#
loop_
_entity_poly.entity_id
_entity_poly.type
_entity_poly.pdbx_seq_one_letter_code
_entity_poly.pdbx_strand_id
1 'polypeptide(L)'
;MRRRALCVAAAAAVPVLRSGAARAAPAALDVSTLPLLNRSDMPAAKASDMPAALGAELSLVYFGNHFHRLVPEPGQPLAPAGATQWVDGSVGALRLWDASTRWGDIAPSPGVWDFARLDTYVAQARSRGARVLYTLGSTPRWASARPDEPGPYGPGCNAEPVRMAHWEEYVRRVAERYRGRIQAYELWNEPTFSDYARDRQYPGFFTGSVAQMVEMARIARRVLDRVDPKAMLTTPGFVGGPHRLELFLRSGGAKLVQAVSYHFYALDGLGFKQLVLDVRATMQQTGVAHLPLWNTECGVEVYAPAEALPDGVTERLTQSGAAARLAQYLLLGAAQRIEVFFYYAWDSHRSGMIDKLGQRLPRYEALRRVQSWLLGARVAGVEQVGQTAVVVQAMRGAERFMFAWDDAARTVRLPVPAGWRIDSVQALLDGAAPVSFFVPPAVGDANTLALSPAPVRLRLVRT
;
A
#
# COMPACT_ATOMS: atom_id res chain seq x y z
N MET A 1 1.47 12.26 19.21
CA MET A 1 2.40 11.14 19.04
C MET A 1 1.91 9.80 19.62
N ARG A 2 1.37 9.74 20.86
CA ARG A 2 0.87 8.47 21.46
C ARG A 2 -0.37 7.87 20.77
N ARG A 3 -1.17 8.63 20.04
CA ARG A 3 -2.45 8.20 19.45
C ARG A 3 -2.35 7.40 18.14
N ARG A 4 -1.20 7.50 17.43
CA ARG A 4 -0.99 6.75 16.15
C ARG A 4 -0.66 5.28 16.34
N ALA A 5 0.04 4.93 17.43
CA ALA A 5 0.33 3.53 17.74
C ALA A 5 -0.93 2.67 17.93
N LEU A 6 -2.03 3.29 18.42
CA LEU A 6 -3.30 2.59 18.59
C LEU A 6 -3.95 2.16 17.26
N CYS A 7 -3.81 2.95 16.20
CA CYS A 7 -4.44 2.60 14.91
C CYS A 7 -3.73 1.45 14.20
N VAL A 8 -2.39 1.39 14.29
CA VAL A 8 -1.62 0.27 13.71
C VAL A 8 -1.79 -1.00 14.55
N ALA A 9 -1.86 -0.86 15.89
CA ALA A 9 -2.14 -1.99 16.79
C ALA A 9 -3.54 -2.59 16.56
N ALA A 10 -4.55 -1.76 16.25
CA ALA A 10 -5.89 -2.26 15.92
C ALA A 10 -5.93 -3.07 14.62
N ALA A 11 -5.02 -2.80 13.67
CA ALA A 11 -4.88 -3.61 12.46
C ALA A 11 -4.17 -4.95 12.71
N ALA A 12 -3.23 -4.99 13.67
CA ALA A 12 -2.46 -6.19 14.02
C ALA A 12 -3.19 -7.13 15.01
N ALA A 13 -4.13 -6.61 15.79
CA ALA A 13 -4.79 -7.32 16.89
C ALA A 13 -6.12 -7.98 16.50
N VAL A 14 -6.28 -8.50 15.27
CA VAL A 14 -7.39 -9.40 14.97
C VAL A 14 -6.96 -10.82 15.37
N PRO A 15 -7.36 -11.32 16.56
CA PRO A 15 -7.15 -12.73 16.85
C PRO A 15 -7.92 -13.52 15.81
N VAL A 16 -7.27 -14.47 15.17
CA VAL A 16 -7.93 -15.53 14.43
C VAL A 16 -8.70 -16.38 15.45
N LEU A 17 -9.89 -15.92 15.82
CA LEU A 17 -10.82 -16.73 16.59
C LEU A 17 -11.27 -17.86 15.66
N ARG A 18 -10.74 -19.04 15.93
CA ARG A 18 -11.32 -20.30 15.48
C ARG A 18 -12.70 -20.43 16.11
N SER A 19 -13.73 -19.88 15.48
CA SER A 19 -15.12 -20.25 15.81
C SER A 19 -15.49 -21.44 14.94
N GLY A 20 -15.64 -22.57 15.58
CA GLY A 20 -16.25 -23.74 14.99
C GLY A 20 -17.69 -23.48 14.60
N ALA A 21 -17.91 -23.17 13.36
CA ALA A 21 -19.15 -23.40 12.61
C ALA A 21 -18.71 -23.65 11.18
N ALA A 22 -18.83 -24.89 10.75
CA ALA A 22 -18.51 -25.33 9.40
C ALA A 22 -19.45 -24.65 8.40
N ARG A 23 -19.09 -23.42 7.99
CA ARG A 23 -19.46 -22.85 6.72
C ARG A 23 -18.31 -23.23 5.78
N ALA A 24 -18.61 -23.94 4.70
CA ALA A 24 -17.63 -24.27 3.68
C ALA A 24 -16.81 -23.00 3.40
N ALA A 25 -15.53 -23.02 3.73
CA ALA A 25 -14.60 -21.98 3.33
C ALA A 25 -14.72 -21.89 1.80
N PRO A 26 -14.81 -20.66 1.21
CA PRO A 26 -14.64 -20.53 -0.22
C PRO A 26 -13.31 -21.24 -0.52
N ALA A 27 -13.30 -22.12 -1.52
CA ALA A 27 -12.15 -22.88 -1.91
C ALA A 27 -10.96 -21.92 -1.97
N ALA A 28 -9.92 -22.19 -1.17
CA ALA A 28 -8.68 -21.44 -1.22
C ALA A 28 -8.31 -21.38 -2.70
N LEU A 29 -8.00 -20.19 -3.21
CA LEU A 29 -7.51 -20.05 -4.57
C LEU A 29 -6.31 -20.99 -4.66
N ASP A 30 -6.45 -22.06 -5.45
CA ASP A 30 -5.39 -23.02 -5.60
C ASP A 30 -4.23 -22.31 -6.28
N VAL A 31 -3.22 -21.96 -5.52
CA VAL A 31 -2.01 -21.27 -6.01
C VAL A 31 -1.30 -22.12 -7.07
N SER A 32 -1.61 -23.44 -7.15
CA SER A 32 -1.12 -24.34 -8.19
C SER A 32 -1.73 -24.04 -9.56
N THR A 33 -2.83 -23.29 -9.62
CA THR A 33 -3.48 -22.89 -10.88
C THR A 33 -2.99 -21.55 -11.42
N LEU A 34 -2.16 -20.81 -10.67
CA LEU A 34 -1.45 -19.68 -11.24
C LEU A 34 -0.47 -20.22 -12.29
N PRO A 35 -0.41 -19.64 -13.50
CA PRO A 35 0.45 -20.16 -14.56
C PRO A 35 1.93 -20.06 -14.09
N LEU A 36 2.42 -21.18 -13.57
CA LEU A 36 3.82 -21.34 -13.20
C LEU A 36 4.64 -21.32 -14.50
N LEU A 37 5.79 -20.65 -14.48
CA LEU A 37 6.77 -20.63 -15.57
C LEU A 37 7.37 -22.02 -15.90
N ASN A 38 6.94 -23.06 -15.22
CA ASN A 38 7.36 -24.45 -15.47
C ASN A 38 6.70 -25.13 -16.67
N ARG A 39 5.80 -24.46 -17.37
CA ARG A 39 5.32 -25.00 -18.65
C ARG A 39 6.30 -24.62 -19.75
N SER A 40 6.98 -25.64 -20.28
CA SER A 40 7.88 -25.59 -21.43
C SER A 40 7.26 -25.01 -22.72
N ASP A 41 5.99 -24.73 -22.68
CA ASP A 41 5.10 -24.32 -23.76
C ASP A 41 4.48 -22.91 -23.58
N MET A 42 5.01 -22.10 -22.66
CA MET A 42 4.62 -20.68 -22.68
C MET A 42 5.16 -20.04 -23.97
N PRO A 43 4.28 -19.68 -24.93
CA PRO A 43 4.70 -18.87 -26.06
C PRO A 43 5.38 -17.63 -25.51
N ALA A 44 6.44 -17.18 -26.15
CA ALA A 44 7.03 -15.88 -25.81
C ALA A 44 5.89 -14.88 -25.84
N ALA A 45 5.41 -14.46 -24.63
CA ALA A 45 4.29 -13.56 -24.53
C ALA A 45 4.64 -12.33 -25.36
N LYS A 46 3.88 -12.08 -26.42
CA LYS A 46 4.07 -10.90 -27.25
C LYS A 46 3.77 -9.70 -26.34
N ALA A 47 4.51 -8.62 -26.53
CA ALA A 47 4.33 -7.38 -25.78
C ALA A 47 2.90 -6.84 -25.81
N SER A 48 2.08 -7.31 -26.78
CA SER A 48 0.67 -7.01 -26.98
C SER A 48 -0.29 -7.73 -26.03
N ASP A 49 0.13 -8.79 -25.33
CA ASP A 49 -0.79 -9.69 -24.62
C ASP A 49 -0.96 -9.33 -23.12
N MET A 50 -0.31 -8.27 -22.65
CA MET A 50 -0.54 -7.71 -21.33
C MET A 50 -1.25 -6.35 -21.45
N PRO A 51 -2.14 -6.02 -20.51
CA PRO A 51 -2.68 -4.67 -20.44
C PRO A 51 -1.50 -3.69 -20.44
N ALA A 52 -1.52 -2.73 -21.35
CA ALA A 52 -0.46 -1.75 -21.60
C ALA A 52 -0.01 -0.97 -20.32
N ALA A 53 -0.79 -1.04 -19.26
CA ALA A 53 -0.58 -0.40 -17.97
C ALA A 53 0.64 -0.92 -17.18
N LEU A 54 1.12 -2.15 -17.43
CA LEU A 54 2.16 -2.78 -16.59
C LEU A 54 3.60 -2.63 -17.11
N GLY A 55 3.83 -2.16 -18.35
CA GLY A 55 5.17 -2.14 -18.95
C GLY A 55 6.05 -0.96 -18.52
N ALA A 56 5.70 0.25 -18.93
CA ALA A 56 6.50 1.46 -18.68
C ALA A 56 5.94 2.33 -17.54
N GLU A 57 4.64 2.26 -17.30
CA GLU A 57 3.98 3.07 -16.27
C GLU A 57 4.15 2.53 -14.85
N LEU A 58 4.45 1.26 -14.65
CA LEU A 58 4.73 0.64 -13.36
C LEU A 58 5.81 1.39 -12.58
N SER A 59 6.82 1.90 -13.26
CA SER A 59 7.96 2.56 -12.62
C SER A 59 7.63 3.94 -12.06
N LEU A 60 6.63 4.64 -12.60
CA LEU A 60 6.31 6.01 -12.17
C LEU A 60 5.13 6.07 -11.20
N VAL A 61 4.19 5.13 -11.30
CA VAL A 61 2.95 5.12 -10.51
C VAL A 61 2.96 4.06 -9.42
N TYR A 62 3.68 2.95 -9.62
CA TYR A 62 3.71 1.85 -8.66
C TYR A 62 4.21 2.26 -7.27
N PHE A 63 5.12 3.20 -7.20
CA PHE A 63 5.65 3.70 -5.93
C PHE A 63 5.16 5.11 -5.64
N GLY A 64 4.23 5.19 -4.71
CA GLY A 64 3.78 6.43 -4.10
C GLY A 64 4.29 6.56 -2.66
N ASN A 65 4.16 7.75 -2.10
CA ASN A 65 4.56 8.01 -0.72
C ASN A 65 3.63 9.02 -0.05
N HIS A 66 3.62 8.98 1.27
CA HIS A 66 3.04 10.01 2.11
C HIS A 66 4.15 10.92 2.63
N PHE A 67 3.93 12.22 2.61
CA PHE A 67 4.83 13.23 3.18
C PHE A 67 4.08 14.02 4.23
N HIS A 68 4.57 14.04 5.45
CA HIS A 68 3.97 14.83 6.52
C HIS A 68 4.48 16.27 6.53
N ARG A 69 5.75 16.46 6.16
CA ARG A 69 6.49 17.72 6.33
C ARG A 69 6.97 18.36 5.04
N LEU A 70 6.37 18.01 3.90
CA LEU A 70 6.69 18.70 2.65
C LEU A 70 6.36 20.20 2.73
N VAL A 71 5.31 20.53 3.50
CA VAL A 71 4.92 21.89 3.87
C VAL A 71 4.91 21.97 5.39
N PRO A 72 5.73 22.79 6.04
CA PRO A 72 5.76 22.91 7.48
C PRO A 72 4.40 23.31 8.07
N GLU A 73 4.10 22.85 9.29
CA GLU A 73 2.95 23.34 10.02
C GLU A 73 3.10 24.84 10.32
N PRO A 74 2.00 25.61 10.35
CA PRO A 74 2.04 27.02 10.70
C PRO A 74 2.75 27.22 12.04
N GLY A 75 3.74 28.11 12.07
CA GLY A 75 4.52 28.41 13.27
C GLY A 75 5.63 27.40 13.61
N GLN A 76 5.78 26.32 12.83
CA GLN A 76 6.88 25.39 12.99
C GLN A 76 8.07 25.82 12.12
N PRO A 77 9.31 25.68 12.62
CA PRO A 77 10.49 25.94 11.81
C PRO A 77 10.52 24.97 10.61
N LEU A 78 11.07 25.42 9.50
CA LEU A 78 11.42 24.55 8.39
C LEU A 78 12.27 23.39 8.94
N ALA A 79 11.90 22.17 8.59
CA ALA A 79 12.76 21.03 8.90
C ALA A 79 14.16 21.27 8.29
N PRO A 80 15.21 20.68 8.90
CA PRO A 80 16.56 20.80 8.35
C PRO A 80 16.59 20.56 6.85
N ALA A 81 17.46 21.28 6.14
CA ALA A 81 17.61 21.12 4.70
C ALA A 81 17.81 19.64 4.38
N GLY A 82 16.94 19.07 3.56
CA GLY A 82 16.90 17.65 3.24
C GLY A 82 15.75 16.86 3.86
N ALA A 83 15.26 17.21 5.05
CA ALA A 83 14.16 16.50 5.70
C ALA A 83 12.79 16.72 5.03
N THR A 84 12.67 17.72 4.17
CA THR A 84 11.48 18.03 3.36
C THR A 84 11.71 17.79 1.88
N GLN A 85 12.87 17.26 1.49
CA GLN A 85 13.17 17.02 0.09
C GLN A 85 12.32 15.87 -0.44
N TRP A 86 11.70 16.12 -1.55
CA TRP A 86 11.09 15.09 -2.38
C TRP A 86 12.14 14.09 -2.83
N VAL A 87 11.77 12.82 -2.83
CA VAL A 87 12.63 11.75 -3.35
C VAL A 87 12.90 12.02 -4.83
N ASP A 88 14.15 12.11 -5.20
CA ASP A 88 14.61 12.32 -6.57
C ASP A 88 14.05 11.24 -7.52
N GLY A 89 13.08 11.59 -8.35
CA GLY A 89 12.53 10.75 -9.42
C GLY A 89 11.98 9.37 -9.03
N SER A 90 12.00 9.03 -7.74
CA SER A 90 11.67 7.68 -7.28
C SER A 90 10.22 7.52 -6.79
N VAL A 91 9.43 8.59 -6.78
CA VAL A 91 8.03 8.57 -6.33
C VAL A 91 7.13 9.09 -7.44
N GLY A 92 6.35 8.19 -8.01
CA GLY A 92 5.41 8.50 -9.11
C GLY A 92 4.07 9.05 -8.65
N ALA A 93 3.75 8.96 -7.36
CA ALA A 93 2.49 9.42 -6.81
C ALA A 93 2.63 9.91 -5.37
N LEU A 94 1.71 10.80 -4.97
CA LEU A 94 1.60 11.34 -3.61
C LEU A 94 0.18 11.08 -3.11
N ARG A 95 0.05 10.45 -1.95
CA ARG A 95 -1.22 10.33 -1.22
C ARG A 95 -1.27 11.38 -0.12
N LEU A 96 -2.37 12.13 -0.06
CA LEU A 96 -2.58 13.21 0.90
C LEU A 96 -3.68 12.84 1.89
N TRP A 97 -3.27 12.53 3.13
CA TRP A 97 -4.15 12.37 4.28
C TRP A 97 -3.59 13.07 5.52
N ASP A 98 -2.45 12.62 6.01
CA ASP A 98 -1.79 13.19 7.20
C ASP A 98 -0.92 14.43 6.90
N ALA A 99 -1.27 15.14 5.84
CA ALA A 99 -0.56 16.31 5.33
C ALA A 99 -1.18 17.64 5.78
N SER A 100 -2.10 17.60 6.76
CA SER A 100 -2.92 18.76 7.20
C SER A 100 -3.67 19.40 6.01
N THR A 101 -4.30 18.54 5.22
CA THR A 101 -5.06 18.92 4.02
C THR A 101 -6.45 18.28 3.99
N ARG A 102 -6.93 17.75 5.12
CA ARG A 102 -8.24 17.14 5.28
C ARG A 102 -9.35 18.19 5.20
N TRP A 103 -10.59 17.77 5.12
CA TRP A 103 -11.73 18.68 5.07
C TRP A 103 -11.70 19.72 6.20
N GLY A 104 -11.47 19.30 7.45
CA GLY A 104 -11.38 20.23 8.58
C GLY A 104 -10.21 21.19 8.51
N ASP A 105 -9.11 20.80 7.86
CA ASP A 105 -7.93 21.67 7.70
C ASP A 105 -8.21 22.76 6.64
N ILE A 106 -8.93 22.44 5.57
CA ILE A 106 -9.22 23.38 4.48
C ILE A 106 -10.54 24.16 4.65
N ALA A 107 -11.42 23.71 5.55
CA ALA A 107 -12.69 24.38 5.87
C ALA A 107 -12.89 24.44 7.40
N PRO A 108 -12.09 25.24 8.12
CA PRO A 108 -12.08 25.27 9.58
C PRO A 108 -13.39 25.80 10.20
N SER A 109 -14.16 26.58 9.45
CA SER A 109 -15.46 27.10 9.86
C SER A 109 -16.40 27.28 8.67
N PRO A 110 -17.72 27.40 8.88
CA PRO A 110 -18.69 27.59 7.79
C PRO A 110 -18.32 28.76 6.88
N GLY A 111 -18.24 28.48 5.57
CA GLY A 111 -17.94 29.51 4.56
C GLY A 111 -16.48 29.92 4.45
N VAL A 112 -15.60 29.50 5.36
CA VAL A 112 -14.16 29.81 5.33
C VAL A 112 -13.41 28.66 4.66
N TRP A 113 -12.59 28.99 3.66
CA TRP A 113 -11.82 28.00 2.89
C TRP A 113 -10.35 28.43 2.79
N ASP A 114 -9.44 27.56 3.21
CA ASP A 114 -8.00 27.72 3.06
C ASP A 114 -7.41 26.52 2.29
N PHE A 115 -6.99 26.79 1.06
CA PHE A 115 -6.37 25.79 0.19
C PHE A 115 -4.84 25.93 0.10
N ALA A 116 -4.23 26.90 0.77
CA ALA A 116 -2.82 27.25 0.55
C ALA A 116 -1.88 26.04 0.68
N ARG A 117 -2.11 25.22 1.70
CA ARG A 117 -1.30 24.02 1.93
C ARG A 117 -1.54 22.96 0.85
N LEU A 118 -2.78 22.66 0.52
CA LEU A 118 -3.12 21.69 -0.53
C LEU A 118 -2.63 22.17 -1.91
N ASP A 119 -2.72 23.47 -2.20
CA ASP A 119 -2.15 24.07 -3.41
C ASP A 119 -0.64 23.76 -3.53
N THR A 120 0.09 23.92 -2.42
CA THR A 120 1.53 23.67 -2.38
C THR A 120 1.83 22.20 -2.66
N TYR A 121 1.14 21.24 -2.03
CA TYR A 121 1.34 19.82 -2.29
C TYR A 121 1.03 19.45 -3.74
N VAL A 122 -0.08 19.92 -4.29
CA VAL A 122 -0.47 19.63 -5.68
C VAL A 122 0.53 20.25 -6.65
N ALA A 123 1.00 21.48 -6.41
CA ALA A 123 2.02 22.13 -7.24
C ALA A 123 3.35 21.37 -7.19
N GLN A 124 3.80 20.94 -6.01
CA GLN A 124 5.01 20.17 -5.83
C GLN A 124 4.94 18.79 -6.53
N ALA A 125 3.81 18.10 -6.44
CA ALA A 125 3.62 16.84 -7.15
C ALA A 125 3.72 17.05 -8.67
N ARG A 126 3.00 18.03 -9.20
CA ARG A 126 2.99 18.34 -10.64
C ARG A 126 4.35 18.72 -11.19
N SER A 127 5.11 19.56 -10.48
CA SER A 127 6.45 19.98 -10.92
C SER A 127 7.43 18.80 -11.06
N ARG A 128 7.10 17.65 -10.48
CA ARG A 128 7.88 16.41 -10.52
C ARG A 128 7.24 15.30 -11.37
N GLY A 129 6.13 15.60 -12.05
CA GLY A 129 5.38 14.62 -12.82
C GLY A 129 4.68 13.54 -11.97
N ALA A 130 4.57 13.74 -10.65
CA ALA A 130 3.89 12.80 -9.76
C ALA A 130 2.38 12.99 -9.80
N ARG A 131 1.65 11.88 -9.73
CA ARG A 131 0.18 11.87 -9.60
C ARG A 131 -0.23 12.14 -8.16
N VAL A 132 -1.45 12.62 -7.97
CA VAL A 132 -2.00 12.89 -6.63
C VAL A 132 -3.23 12.02 -6.40
N LEU A 133 -3.21 11.28 -5.30
CA LEU A 133 -4.37 10.67 -4.66
C LEU A 133 -4.74 11.52 -3.44
N TYR A 134 -5.89 12.17 -3.50
CA TYR A 134 -6.39 12.98 -2.40
C TYR A 134 -7.46 12.23 -1.62
N THR A 135 -7.23 12.01 -0.33
CA THR A 135 -8.19 11.33 0.53
C THR A 135 -9.20 12.35 1.06
N LEU A 136 -10.44 12.18 0.61
CA LEU A 136 -11.58 12.97 1.09
C LEU A 136 -11.94 12.53 2.50
N GLY A 137 -12.21 13.47 3.39
CA GLY A 137 -12.70 13.09 4.71
C GLY A 137 -12.19 13.92 5.86
N SER A 138 -12.43 13.38 7.05
CA SER A 138 -12.31 14.02 8.35
C SER A 138 -13.25 15.23 8.48
N THR A 139 -14.48 14.94 8.89
CA THR A 139 -15.53 15.96 9.03
C THR A 139 -15.11 17.05 10.02
N PRO A 140 -15.15 18.34 9.65
CA PRO A 140 -14.88 19.39 10.62
C PRO A 140 -16.00 19.46 11.68
N ARG A 141 -15.64 19.84 12.90
CA ARG A 141 -16.59 19.87 14.04
C ARG A 141 -17.91 20.58 13.72
N TRP A 142 -17.86 21.69 12.97
CA TRP A 142 -19.05 22.47 12.61
C TRP A 142 -20.01 21.77 11.64
N ALA A 143 -19.50 20.81 10.85
CA ALA A 143 -20.29 20.01 9.89
C ALA A 143 -20.61 18.61 10.39
N SER A 144 -20.13 18.23 11.57
CA SER A 144 -20.25 16.88 12.13
C SER A 144 -21.66 16.62 12.69
N ALA A 145 -22.17 15.41 12.45
CA ALA A 145 -23.40 14.92 13.09
C ALA A 145 -23.21 14.67 14.60
N ARG A 146 -21.97 14.47 15.06
CA ARG A 146 -21.57 14.27 16.45
C ARG A 146 -20.37 15.14 16.80
N PRO A 147 -20.57 16.48 16.95
CA PRO A 147 -19.48 17.47 17.03
C PRO A 147 -18.55 17.28 18.23
N ASP A 148 -18.98 16.60 19.27
CA ASP A 148 -18.20 16.39 20.49
C ASP A 148 -17.66 14.95 20.61
N GLU A 149 -17.90 14.09 19.63
CA GLU A 149 -17.35 12.74 19.60
C GLU A 149 -15.81 12.81 19.53
N PRO A 150 -15.09 12.15 20.46
CA PRO A 150 -13.63 12.15 20.42
C PRO A 150 -13.08 11.54 19.13
N GLY A 151 -12.10 12.18 18.52
CA GLY A 151 -11.44 11.68 17.30
C GLY A 151 -9.97 12.07 17.24
N PRO A 152 -9.18 11.37 16.42
CA PRO A 152 -7.72 11.54 16.35
C PRO A 152 -7.29 12.91 15.80
N TYR A 153 -8.14 13.58 15.05
CA TYR A 153 -7.88 14.89 14.45
C TYR A 153 -8.73 16.01 15.06
N GLY A 154 -9.34 15.74 16.19
CA GLY A 154 -10.19 16.65 16.93
C GLY A 154 -11.62 16.14 17.11
N PRO A 155 -12.43 16.83 17.92
CA PRO A 155 -13.80 16.41 18.15
C PRO A 155 -14.64 16.40 16.87
N GLY A 156 -15.48 15.37 16.72
CA GLY A 156 -16.40 15.21 15.60
C GLY A 156 -15.82 14.76 14.29
N CYS A 157 -14.48 14.60 14.19
CA CYS A 157 -13.78 14.37 12.93
C CYS A 157 -14.10 13.01 12.27
N ASN A 158 -14.58 12.04 13.04
CA ASN A 158 -14.90 10.69 12.56
C ASN A 158 -16.39 10.50 12.21
N ALA A 159 -17.24 11.45 12.59
CA ALA A 159 -18.67 11.37 12.30
C ALA A 159 -18.98 11.69 10.83
N GLU A 160 -20.09 11.18 10.35
CA GLU A 160 -20.67 11.62 9.08
C GLU A 160 -21.06 13.11 9.16
N PRO A 161 -21.24 13.78 8.01
CA PRO A 161 -21.76 15.16 7.99
C PRO A 161 -23.20 15.23 8.51
N VAL A 162 -23.51 16.23 9.33
CA VAL A 162 -24.88 16.50 9.78
C VAL A 162 -25.84 16.81 8.61
N ARG A 163 -25.30 17.33 7.52
CA ARG A 163 -26.02 17.54 6.26
C ARG A 163 -25.14 17.12 5.09
N MET A 164 -25.64 16.23 4.26
CA MET A 164 -24.92 15.79 3.07
C MET A 164 -24.62 16.94 2.09
N ALA A 165 -25.35 18.03 2.13
CA ALA A 165 -25.04 19.23 1.34
C ALA A 165 -23.68 19.86 1.70
N HIS A 166 -23.22 19.78 2.95
CA HIS A 166 -21.88 20.23 3.34
C HIS A 166 -20.79 19.36 2.72
N TRP A 167 -21.03 18.05 2.66
CA TRP A 167 -20.15 17.13 1.96
C TRP A 167 -20.09 17.40 0.46
N GLU A 168 -21.25 17.58 -0.17
CA GLU A 168 -21.34 17.92 -1.61
C GLU A 168 -20.57 19.21 -1.94
N GLU A 169 -20.73 20.24 -1.12
CA GLU A 169 -20.01 21.50 -1.31
C GLU A 169 -18.51 21.33 -1.16
N TYR A 170 -18.06 20.60 -0.13
CA TYR A 170 -16.65 20.30 0.08
C TYR A 170 -16.04 19.59 -1.13
N VAL A 171 -16.64 18.47 -1.56
CA VAL A 171 -16.16 17.69 -2.72
C VAL A 171 -16.15 18.55 -3.97
N ARG A 172 -17.21 19.34 -4.21
CA ARG A 172 -17.31 20.22 -5.35
C ARG A 172 -16.20 21.27 -5.38
N ARG A 173 -15.96 21.97 -4.27
CA ARG A 173 -14.90 22.99 -4.19
C ARG A 173 -13.51 22.41 -4.44
N VAL A 174 -13.21 21.25 -3.86
CA VAL A 174 -11.95 20.57 -4.10
C VAL A 174 -11.83 20.15 -5.57
N ALA A 175 -12.86 19.52 -6.12
CA ALA A 175 -12.85 19.04 -7.51
C ALA A 175 -12.73 20.21 -8.52
N GLU A 176 -13.47 21.31 -8.33
CA GLU A 176 -13.39 22.51 -9.17
C GLU A 176 -12.00 23.13 -9.12
N ARG A 177 -11.46 23.31 -7.90
CA ARG A 177 -10.14 23.92 -7.73
C ARG A 177 -9.03 23.09 -8.37
N TYR A 178 -9.08 21.77 -8.25
CA TYR A 178 -8.01 20.88 -8.71
C TYR A 178 -8.34 20.09 -9.97
N ARG A 179 -9.32 20.52 -10.73
CA ARG A 179 -9.71 19.86 -11.98
C ARG A 179 -8.49 19.57 -12.88
N GLY A 180 -8.34 18.29 -13.26
CA GLY A 180 -7.22 17.79 -14.05
C GLY A 180 -5.85 17.84 -13.35
N ARG A 181 -5.80 18.20 -12.05
CA ARG A 181 -4.57 18.27 -11.26
C ARG A 181 -4.47 17.20 -10.18
N ILE A 182 -5.61 16.71 -9.69
CA ILE A 182 -5.72 15.52 -8.84
C ILE A 182 -6.30 14.40 -9.71
N GLN A 183 -5.60 13.28 -9.81
CA GLN A 183 -5.96 12.17 -10.69
C GLN A 183 -6.94 11.20 -10.04
N ALA A 184 -6.90 11.08 -8.72
CA ALA A 184 -7.79 10.21 -7.98
C ALA A 184 -8.17 10.78 -6.62
N TYR A 185 -9.39 10.45 -6.19
CA TYR A 185 -9.94 10.77 -4.89
C TYR A 185 -10.23 9.47 -4.14
N GLU A 186 -9.66 9.31 -2.97
CA GLU A 186 -10.01 8.22 -2.07
C GLU A 186 -11.15 8.68 -1.15
N LEU A 187 -12.19 7.85 -1.02
CA LEU A 187 -13.43 8.31 -0.38
C LEU A 187 -13.27 8.64 1.11
N TRP A 188 -12.44 7.90 1.84
CA TRP A 188 -12.17 8.07 3.27
C TRP A 188 -10.96 7.25 3.68
N ASN A 189 -10.44 7.50 4.92
CA ASN A 189 -9.36 6.73 5.52
C ASN A 189 -9.89 5.80 6.61
N GLU A 190 -9.57 4.52 6.54
CA GLU A 190 -9.78 3.47 7.56
C GLU A 190 -11.14 3.55 8.30
N PRO A 191 -12.25 3.53 7.57
CA PRO A 191 -13.56 3.63 8.21
C PRO A 191 -13.90 2.39 9.02
N THR A 192 -14.63 2.60 10.12
CA THR A 192 -15.43 1.59 10.81
C THR A 192 -16.90 1.95 10.66
N PHE A 193 -17.80 1.00 10.89
CA PHE A 193 -19.23 1.24 10.66
C PHE A 193 -20.04 0.96 11.92
N SER A 194 -20.86 1.92 12.33
CA SER A 194 -21.70 1.83 13.55
C SER A 194 -22.72 0.71 13.50
N ASP A 195 -23.16 0.31 12.31
CA ASP A 195 -24.11 -0.78 12.05
C ASP A 195 -23.42 -2.16 11.93
N TYR A 196 -22.10 -2.23 12.04
CA TYR A 196 -21.36 -3.48 12.08
C TYR A 196 -20.86 -3.79 13.49
N ALA A 197 -21.37 -4.87 14.08
CA ALA A 197 -21.14 -5.18 15.50
C ALA A 197 -19.67 -5.30 15.91
N ARG A 198 -18.80 -5.82 15.02
CA ARG A 198 -17.36 -5.93 15.26
C ARG A 198 -16.66 -4.58 15.35
N ASP A 199 -17.16 -3.57 14.64
CA ASP A 199 -16.52 -2.25 14.56
C ASP A 199 -16.79 -1.40 15.80
N ARG A 200 -17.85 -1.71 16.56
CA ARG A 200 -18.20 -0.96 17.78
C ARG A 200 -17.12 -0.98 18.86
N GLN A 201 -16.23 -1.97 18.83
CA GLN A 201 -15.13 -2.14 19.78
C GLN A 201 -13.84 -1.50 19.32
N TYR A 202 -13.75 -1.08 18.05
CA TYR A 202 -12.52 -0.54 17.44
C TYR A 202 -12.81 0.84 16.87
N PRO A 203 -12.32 1.91 17.52
CA PRO A 203 -12.47 3.25 16.97
C PRO A 203 -11.64 3.39 15.69
N GLY A 204 -12.32 3.52 14.56
CA GLY A 204 -11.70 3.87 13.28
C GLY A 204 -11.80 5.37 13.01
N PHE A 205 -11.52 5.75 11.77
CA PHE A 205 -11.58 7.15 11.35
C PHE A 205 -12.96 7.56 10.79
N PHE A 206 -13.95 6.66 10.84
CA PHE A 206 -15.35 6.94 10.54
C PHE A 206 -16.24 6.12 11.43
N THR A 207 -17.26 6.74 12.03
CA THR A 207 -18.16 6.14 13.01
C THR A 207 -19.63 6.21 12.58
N GLY A 208 -19.91 6.61 11.35
CA GLY A 208 -21.22 6.52 10.73
C GLY A 208 -21.57 5.11 10.25
N SER A 209 -22.73 4.95 9.61
CA SER A 209 -23.17 3.68 9.03
C SER A 209 -22.57 3.43 7.63
N VAL A 210 -22.60 2.18 7.18
CA VAL A 210 -22.21 1.84 5.80
C VAL A 210 -23.10 2.54 4.77
N ALA A 211 -24.39 2.69 5.06
CA ALA A 211 -25.33 3.40 4.18
C ALA A 211 -24.96 4.88 4.01
N GLN A 212 -24.53 5.54 5.07
CA GLN A 212 -24.06 6.94 5.01
C GLN A 212 -22.76 7.05 4.20
N MET A 213 -21.83 6.10 4.35
CA MET A 213 -20.60 6.07 3.53
C MET A 213 -20.92 5.87 2.04
N VAL A 214 -21.85 5.00 1.70
CA VAL A 214 -22.30 4.79 0.31
C VAL A 214 -23.00 6.04 -0.25
N GLU A 215 -23.78 6.78 0.56
CA GLU A 215 -24.38 8.05 0.13
C GLU A 215 -23.30 9.11 -0.12
N MET A 216 -22.29 9.21 0.75
CA MET A 216 -21.14 10.11 0.54
C MET A 216 -20.39 9.74 -0.74
N ALA A 217 -20.23 8.44 -1.05
CA ALA A 217 -19.64 7.98 -2.31
C ALA A 217 -20.48 8.40 -3.52
N ARG A 218 -21.81 8.25 -3.44
CA ARG A 218 -22.73 8.63 -4.53
C ARG A 218 -22.66 10.12 -4.83
N ILE A 219 -22.61 10.93 -3.78
CA ILE A 219 -22.45 12.38 -3.93
C ILE A 219 -21.10 12.72 -4.55
N ALA A 220 -20.01 12.14 -4.03
CA ALA A 220 -18.66 12.38 -4.55
C ALA A 220 -18.57 11.98 -6.04
N ARG A 221 -19.09 10.81 -6.42
CA ARG A 221 -19.09 10.36 -7.82
C ARG A 221 -19.89 11.33 -8.72
N ARG A 222 -21.11 11.70 -8.30
CA ARG A 222 -21.95 12.66 -9.03
C ARG A 222 -21.26 14.02 -9.24
N VAL A 223 -20.55 14.50 -8.23
CA VAL A 223 -19.80 15.77 -8.33
C VAL A 223 -18.63 15.61 -9.31
N LEU A 224 -17.85 14.53 -9.19
CA LEU A 224 -16.70 14.28 -10.06
C LEU A 224 -17.13 14.10 -11.52
N ASP A 225 -18.22 13.36 -11.78
CA ASP A 225 -18.76 13.20 -13.14
C ASP A 225 -19.08 14.53 -13.81
N ARG A 226 -19.50 15.51 -13.02
CA ARG A 226 -19.87 16.84 -13.50
C ARG A 226 -18.68 17.79 -13.66
N VAL A 227 -17.75 17.73 -12.70
CA VAL A 227 -16.67 18.72 -12.56
C VAL A 227 -15.36 18.25 -13.18
N ASP A 228 -14.96 17.00 -12.89
CA ASP A 228 -13.72 16.40 -13.36
C ASP A 228 -13.91 14.91 -13.72
N PRO A 229 -14.58 14.64 -14.85
CA PRO A 229 -14.96 13.26 -15.22
C PRO A 229 -13.79 12.32 -15.50
N LYS A 230 -12.57 12.85 -15.60
CA LYS A 230 -11.35 12.04 -15.77
C LYS A 230 -10.76 11.60 -14.43
N ALA A 231 -11.15 12.23 -13.32
CA ALA A 231 -10.68 11.86 -12.01
C ALA A 231 -11.38 10.60 -11.52
N MET A 232 -10.61 9.68 -10.94
CA MET A 232 -11.12 8.45 -10.37
C MET A 232 -11.65 8.68 -8.95
N LEU A 233 -12.70 7.97 -8.57
CA LEU A 233 -13.09 7.78 -7.18
C LEU A 233 -12.73 6.35 -6.78
N THR A 234 -11.98 6.18 -5.69
CA THR A 234 -11.69 4.86 -5.15
C THR A 234 -12.59 4.55 -3.95
N THR A 235 -12.60 3.30 -3.52
CA THR A 235 -13.19 2.95 -2.21
C THR A 235 -12.51 3.75 -1.11
N PRO A 236 -13.08 3.80 0.11
CA PRO A 236 -12.29 4.13 1.29
C PRO A 236 -11.02 3.26 1.37
N GLY A 237 -9.95 3.80 1.94
CA GLY A 237 -8.76 3.03 2.29
C GLY A 237 -9.08 2.10 3.46
N PHE A 238 -9.56 0.89 3.19
CA PHE A 238 -9.89 -0.08 4.22
C PHE A 238 -8.63 -0.73 4.80
N VAL A 239 -8.72 -1.15 6.07
CA VAL A 239 -7.62 -1.81 6.79
C VAL A 239 -8.12 -3.01 7.60
N GLY A 240 -7.23 -3.92 7.91
CA GLY A 240 -7.54 -5.15 8.66
C GLY A 240 -8.16 -6.23 7.77
N GLY A 241 -9.18 -6.95 8.26
CA GLY A 241 -9.87 -7.97 7.44
C GLY A 241 -10.78 -7.34 6.36
N PRO A 242 -11.04 -8.03 5.23
CA PRO A 242 -11.74 -7.45 4.09
C PRO A 242 -13.25 -7.27 4.26
N HIS A 243 -13.82 -7.60 5.41
CA HIS A 243 -15.26 -7.55 5.68
C HIS A 243 -15.88 -6.15 5.53
N ARG A 244 -15.14 -5.06 5.88
CA ARG A 244 -15.62 -3.68 5.69
C ARG A 244 -15.69 -3.30 4.22
N LEU A 245 -14.71 -3.74 3.44
CA LEU A 245 -14.73 -3.61 1.98
C LEU A 245 -15.95 -4.35 1.40
N GLU A 246 -16.18 -5.59 1.83
CA GLU A 246 -17.33 -6.38 1.40
C GLU A 246 -18.65 -5.68 1.71
N LEU A 247 -18.83 -5.20 2.94
CA LEU A 247 -20.03 -4.46 3.35
C LEU A 247 -20.28 -3.24 2.47
N PHE A 248 -19.25 -2.40 2.24
CA PHE A 248 -19.36 -1.22 1.40
C PHE A 248 -19.74 -1.58 -0.04
N LEU A 249 -19.07 -2.57 -0.63
CA LEU A 249 -19.31 -2.96 -2.01
C LEU A 249 -20.72 -3.55 -2.20
N ARG A 250 -21.17 -4.43 -1.30
CA ARG A 250 -22.51 -5.04 -1.34
C ARG A 250 -23.63 -4.03 -1.07
N SER A 251 -23.36 -2.98 -0.30
CA SER A 251 -24.31 -1.91 -0.02
C SER A 251 -24.48 -0.90 -1.16
N GLY A 252 -23.83 -1.15 -2.30
CA GLY A 252 -23.96 -0.33 -3.51
C GLY A 252 -22.71 0.47 -3.89
N GLY A 253 -21.66 0.44 -3.08
CA GLY A 253 -20.39 1.11 -3.36
C GLY A 253 -19.70 0.59 -4.62
N ALA A 254 -19.90 -0.69 -4.98
CA ALA A 254 -19.31 -1.31 -6.16
C ALA A 254 -19.56 -0.56 -7.49
N LYS A 255 -20.69 0.12 -7.62
CA LYS A 255 -21.08 0.85 -8.82
C LYS A 255 -20.56 2.29 -8.86
N LEU A 256 -19.94 2.76 -7.80
CA LEU A 256 -19.57 4.17 -7.60
C LEU A 256 -18.06 4.41 -7.75
N VAL A 257 -17.26 3.36 -7.74
CA VAL A 257 -15.80 3.45 -7.67
C VAL A 257 -15.12 2.86 -8.91
N GLN A 258 -13.93 3.33 -9.23
CA GLN A 258 -13.11 2.89 -10.35
C GLN A 258 -11.84 2.16 -9.92
N ALA A 259 -11.53 2.13 -8.62
CA ALA A 259 -10.44 1.36 -8.05
C ALA A 259 -10.77 0.94 -6.61
N VAL A 260 -10.17 -0.13 -6.16
CA VAL A 260 -10.24 -0.58 -4.77
C VAL A 260 -8.98 -0.11 -4.05
N SER A 261 -9.16 0.73 -3.03
CA SER A 261 -8.12 1.16 -2.08
C SER A 261 -8.10 0.23 -0.88
N TYR A 262 -6.91 -0.16 -0.46
CA TYR A 262 -6.74 -0.99 0.73
C TYR A 262 -5.40 -0.70 1.40
N HIS A 263 -5.33 -0.79 2.74
CA HIS A 263 -4.12 -0.66 3.53
C HIS A 263 -3.60 -2.04 3.92
N PHE A 264 -2.51 -2.45 3.30
CA PHE A 264 -1.96 -3.81 3.46
C PHE A 264 -0.91 -3.88 4.57
N TYR A 265 -1.29 -3.57 5.80
CA TYR A 265 -0.43 -3.79 6.95
C TYR A 265 -0.43 -5.28 7.33
N ALA A 266 0.76 -5.85 7.46
CA ALA A 266 0.96 -7.25 7.82
C ALA A 266 2.20 -7.39 8.71
N LEU A 267 2.32 -8.51 9.41
CA LEU A 267 3.47 -8.79 10.28
C LEU A 267 4.68 -9.31 9.48
N ASP A 268 4.42 -9.99 8.37
CA ASP A 268 5.45 -10.59 7.52
C ASP A 268 5.00 -10.67 6.04
N GLY A 269 5.91 -11.16 5.18
CA GLY A 269 5.66 -11.27 3.75
C GLY A 269 4.52 -12.24 3.42
N LEU A 270 4.42 -13.36 4.13
CA LEU A 270 3.35 -14.35 3.89
C LEU A 270 1.99 -13.82 4.32
N GLY A 271 1.92 -13.12 5.46
CA GLY A 271 0.71 -12.43 5.90
C GLY A 271 0.28 -11.34 4.92
N PHE A 272 1.22 -10.57 4.37
CA PHE A 272 0.94 -9.60 3.32
C PHE A 272 0.35 -10.29 2.09
N LYS A 273 0.99 -11.35 1.60
CA LYS A 273 0.50 -12.12 0.46
C LYS A 273 -0.91 -12.63 0.70
N GLN A 274 -1.18 -13.22 1.87
CA GLN A 274 -2.49 -13.77 2.21
C GLN A 274 -3.57 -12.68 2.26
N LEU A 275 -3.28 -11.54 2.88
CA LEU A 275 -4.21 -10.41 2.95
C LEU A 275 -4.59 -9.89 1.54
N VAL A 276 -3.62 -9.82 0.61
CA VAL A 276 -3.93 -9.44 -0.78
C VAL A 276 -4.84 -10.48 -1.45
N LEU A 277 -4.62 -11.77 -1.21
CA LEU A 277 -5.49 -12.83 -1.74
C LEU A 277 -6.91 -12.74 -1.19
N ASP A 278 -7.07 -12.47 0.11
CA ASP A 278 -8.37 -12.32 0.77
C ASP A 278 -9.14 -11.11 0.22
N VAL A 279 -8.46 -9.98 0.00
CA VAL A 279 -9.06 -8.80 -0.63
C VAL A 279 -9.48 -9.10 -2.07
N ARG A 280 -8.66 -9.78 -2.86
CA ARG A 280 -9.02 -10.16 -4.23
C ARG A 280 -10.18 -11.14 -4.28
N ALA A 281 -10.25 -12.10 -3.36
CA ALA A 281 -11.41 -12.98 -3.23
C ALA A 281 -12.69 -12.19 -2.94
N THR A 282 -12.62 -11.19 -2.06
CA THR A 282 -13.73 -10.27 -1.79
C THR A 282 -14.12 -9.47 -3.03
N MET A 283 -13.15 -8.94 -3.78
CA MET A 283 -13.41 -8.24 -5.05
C MET A 283 -14.14 -9.13 -6.05
N GLN A 284 -13.75 -10.41 -6.14
CA GLN A 284 -14.41 -11.38 -7.02
C GLN A 284 -15.85 -11.68 -6.58
N GLN A 285 -16.06 -11.93 -5.28
CA GLN A 285 -17.37 -12.22 -4.71
C GLN A 285 -18.36 -11.06 -4.81
N THR A 286 -17.84 -9.84 -4.90
CA THR A 286 -18.64 -8.60 -5.00
C THR A 286 -18.73 -8.06 -6.42
N GLY A 287 -18.18 -8.79 -7.43
CA GLY A 287 -18.29 -8.45 -8.85
C GLY A 287 -17.37 -7.32 -9.34
N VAL A 288 -16.36 -6.94 -8.54
CA VAL A 288 -15.41 -5.86 -8.87
C VAL A 288 -13.99 -6.36 -9.15
N ALA A 289 -13.81 -7.64 -9.48
CA ALA A 289 -12.50 -8.23 -9.78
C ALA A 289 -11.78 -7.55 -10.97
N HIS A 290 -12.52 -6.87 -11.84
CA HIS A 290 -12.00 -6.12 -12.98
C HIS A 290 -11.40 -4.76 -12.61
N LEU A 291 -11.67 -4.26 -11.41
CA LEU A 291 -11.12 -2.98 -10.96
C LEU A 291 -9.66 -3.13 -10.52
N PRO A 292 -8.84 -2.09 -10.71
CA PRO A 292 -7.50 -2.05 -10.17
C PRO A 292 -7.51 -2.10 -8.63
N LEU A 293 -6.52 -2.79 -8.06
CA LEU A 293 -6.28 -2.85 -6.63
C LEU A 293 -5.07 -1.99 -6.28
N TRP A 294 -5.27 -1.02 -5.41
CA TRP A 294 -4.25 -0.09 -4.94
C TRP A 294 -3.95 -0.33 -3.47
N ASN A 295 -2.69 -0.46 -3.12
CA ASN A 295 -2.23 -0.35 -1.75
C ASN A 295 -2.06 1.13 -1.43
N THR A 296 -3.07 1.73 -0.83
CA THR A 296 -3.08 3.18 -0.58
C THR A 296 -2.37 3.57 0.70
N GLU A 297 -2.07 2.59 1.56
CA GLU A 297 -1.20 2.79 2.71
C GLU A 297 -0.58 1.47 3.19
N CYS A 298 0.73 1.48 3.41
CA CYS A 298 1.45 0.39 4.05
C CYS A 298 2.79 0.91 4.56
N GLY A 299 3.17 0.54 5.76
CA GLY A 299 4.45 0.92 6.36
C GLY A 299 5.11 -0.27 7.07
N VAL A 300 6.39 -0.16 7.29
CA VAL A 300 7.15 -1.09 8.14
C VAL A 300 7.76 -0.30 9.29
N GLU A 301 7.30 -0.58 10.50
CA GLU A 301 7.71 0.17 11.68
C GLU A 301 8.93 -0.44 12.37
N VAL A 302 9.82 0.44 12.85
CA VAL A 302 10.94 0.10 13.72
C VAL A 302 10.72 0.78 15.06
N TYR A 303 10.63 -0.01 16.11
CA TYR A 303 10.43 0.44 17.49
C TYR A 303 11.77 0.55 18.21
N ALA A 304 11.99 1.64 18.93
CA ALA A 304 13.17 1.77 19.79
C ALA A 304 13.14 0.72 20.91
N PRO A 305 14.31 0.30 21.44
CA PRO A 305 14.37 -0.73 22.49
C PRO A 305 13.47 -0.46 23.71
N ALA A 306 13.32 0.81 24.10
CA ALA A 306 12.51 1.21 25.24
C ALA A 306 11.01 1.39 24.92
N GLU A 307 10.59 1.31 23.65
CA GLU A 307 9.18 1.45 23.29
C GLU A 307 8.46 0.11 23.46
N ALA A 308 7.24 0.15 23.97
CA ALA A 308 6.37 -1.04 23.99
C ALA A 308 6.01 -1.44 22.54
N LEU A 309 6.01 -2.74 22.28
CA LEU A 309 5.48 -3.25 21.02
C LEU A 309 3.95 -3.22 21.06
N PRO A 310 3.28 -2.93 19.93
CA PRO A 310 1.84 -3.09 19.82
C PRO A 310 1.40 -4.54 20.02
N ASP A 311 0.14 -4.72 20.39
CA ASP A 311 -0.46 -6.06 20.49
C ASP A 311 -0.31 -6.83 19.19
N GLY A 312 0.11 -8.09 19.29
CA GLY A 312 0.33 -8.98 18.15
C GLY A 312 1.71 -8.80 17.46
N VAL A 313 2.47 -7.76 17.76
CA VAL A 313 3.85 -7.59 17.28
C VAL A 313 4.80 -8.25 18.26
N THR A 314 5.42 -9.33 17.85
CA THR A 314 6.30 -10.17 18.71
C THR A 314 7.79 -9.92 18.45
N GLU A 315 8.14 -9.27 17.35
CA GLU A 315 9.52 -9.04 16.92
C GLU A 315 9.82 -7.56 16.74
N ARG A 316 11.01 -7.15 17.21
CA ARG A 316 11.57 -5.84 16.91
C ARG A 316 12.44 -5.92 15.67
N LEU A 317 12.00 -5.27 14.61
CA LEU A 317 12.81 -5.17 13.41
C LEU A 317 13.99 -4.21 13.62
N THR A 318 15.14 -4.58 13.09
CA THR A 318 16.23 -3.63 12.85
C THR A 318 15.93 -2.77 11.62
N GLN A 319 16.72 -1.72 11.37
CA GLN A 319 16.58 -0.91 10.16
C GLN A 319 16.76 -1.76 8.88
N SER A 320 17.71 -2.70 8.89
CA SER A 320 17.91 -3.64 7.77
C SER A 320 16.77 -4.67 7.66
N GLY A 321 16.24 -5.15 8.78
CA GLY A 321 15.06 -6.03 8.79
C GLY A 321 13.82 -5.33 8.23
N ALA A 322 13.62 -4.06 8.57
CA ALA A 322 12.53 -3.26 7.99
C ALA A 322 12.73 -3.00 6.48
N ALA A 323 13.96 -2.82 6.03
CA ALA A 323 14.30 -2.72 4.61
C ALA A 323 13.99 -4.02 3.85
N ALA A 324 14.35 -5.16 4.44
CA ALA A 324 14.04 -6.48 3.90
C ALA A 324 12.52 -6.70 3.79
N ARG A 325 11.78 -6.39 4.85
CA ARG A 325 10.31 -6.51 4.89
C ARG A 325 9.63 -5.62 3.84
N LEU A 326 10.08 -4.38 3.70
CA LEU A 326 9.58 -3.48 2.65
C LEU A 326 9.83 -4.08 1.26
N ALA A 327 11.03 -4.59 0.99
CA ALA A 327 11.35 -5.20 -0.30
C ALA A 327 10.46 -6.42 -0.59
N GLN A 328 10.18 -7.27 0.40
CA GLN A 328 9.23 -8.37 0.28
C GLN A 328 7.84 -7.86 -0.12
N TYR A 329 7.30 -6.85 0.56
CA TYR A 329 5.97 -6.29 0.26
C TYR A 329 5.90 -5.70 -1.15
N LEU A 330 6.94 -5.00 -1.59
CA LEU A 330 7.00 -4.44 -2.94
C LEU A 330 7.01 -5.52 -4.01
N LEU A 331 7.81 -6.56 -3.82
CA LEU A 331 7.91 -7.70 -4.76
C LEU A 331 6.62 -8.52 -4.79
N LEU A 332 6.04 -8.81 -3.62
CA LEU A 332 4.77 -9.52 -3.52
C LEU A 332 3.61 -8.70 -4.07
N GLY A 333 3.58 -7.39 -3.81
CA GLY A 333 2.58 -6.49 -4.35
C GLY A 333 2.61 -6.46 -5.88
N ALA A 334 3.81 -6.36 -6.47
CA ALA A 334 3.98 -6.43 -7.92
C ALA A 334 3.51 -7.77 -8.50
N ALA A 335 3.88 -8.88 -7.84
CA ALA A 335 3.51 -10.22 -8.27
C ALA A 335 2.00 -10.49 -8.17
N GLN A 336 1.32 -9.87 -7.22
CA GLN A 336 -0.12 -9.97 -7.02
C GLN A 336 -0.90 -8.84 -7.72
N ARG A 337 -0.24 -8.10 -8.62
CA ARG A 337 -0.83 -7.06 -9.46
C ARG A 337 -1.47 -5.92 -8.66
N ILE A 338 -0.85 -5.51 -7.56
CA ILE A 338 -1.16 -4.22 -6.95
C ILE A 338 -0.61 -3.15 -7.91
N GLU A 339 -1.47 -2.28 -8.43
CA GLU A 339 -1.06 -1.31 -9.46
C GLU A 339 -0.33 -0.09 -8.90
N VAL A 340 -0.68 0.31 -7.68
CA VAL A 340 -0.04 1.44 -6.99
C VAL A 340 0.21 1.04 -5.55
N PHE A 341 1.41 1.30 -5.07
CA PHE A 341 1.82 1.03 -3.69
C PHE A 341 2.26 2.33 -3.04
N PHE A 342 1.45 2.87 -2.11
CA PHE A 342 1.81 4.04 -1.32
C PHE A 342 2.46 3.63 -0.01
N TYR A 343 3.68 4.05 0.19
CA TYR A 343 4.41 3.80 1.44
C TYR A 343 4.11 4.88 2.48
N TYR A 344 3.79 4.46 3.69
CA TYR A 344 3.61 5.32 4.85
C TYR A 344 4.82 5.22 5.79
N ALA A 345 5.72 6.23 5.86
CA ALA A 345 5.70 7.47 5.14
C ALA A 345 7.13 7.95 4.93
N TRP A 346 7.33 8.95 4.09
CA TRP A 346 8.66 9.48 3.79
C TRP A 346 9.44 9.89 5.05
N ASP A 347 8.80 10.64 5.93
CA ASP A 347 9.37 11.32 7.08
C ASP A 347 8.71 10.94 8.43
N SER A 348 8.13 9.75 8.51
CA SER A 348 7.54 9.22 9.73
C SER A 348 8.61 8.82 10.75
N HIS A 349 8.29 8.94 12.03
CA HIS A 349 9.21 8.59 13.12
C HIS A 349 9.65 7.11 13.09
N ARG A 350 8.71 6.17 12.91
CA ARG A 350 8.99 4.73 12.98
C ARG A 350 9.15 4.09 11.61
N SER A 351 8.37 4.52 10.64
CA SER A 351 8.35 3.96 9.30
C SER A 351 9.04 4.83 8.25
N GLY A 352 9.75 5.91 8.65
CA GLY A 352 10.40 6.85 7.75
C GLY A 352 11.40 6.23 6.78
N MET A 353 11.46 6.80 5.58
CA MET A 353 12.54 6.57 4.61
C MET A 353 13.78 7.40 4.96
N ILE A 354 13.57 8.49 5.69
CA ILE A 354 14.59 9.36 6.24
C ILE A 354 14.42 9.46 7.77
N ASP A 355 15.50 9.79 8.45
CA ASP A 355 15.52 10.11 9.88
C ASP A 355 15.12 11.57 10.15
N LYS A 356 15.22 11.98 11.41
CA LYS A 356 14.92 13.36 11.85
C LYS A 356 15.90 14.41 11.28
N LEU A 357 17.08 13.99 10.87
CA LEU A 357 18.13 14.84 10.28
C LEU A 357 18.06 14.85 8.76
N GLY A 358 17.10 14.12 8.15
CA GLY A 358 16.97 13.97 6.70
C GLY A 358 17.94 12.95 6.09
N GLN A 359 18.62 12.14 6.92
CA GLN A 359 19.52 11.11 6.43
C GLN A 359 18.71 9.91 5.93
N ARG A 360 19.13 9.33 4.81
CA ARG A 360 18.48 8.18 4.21
C ARG A 360 18.65 6.95 5.09
N LEU A 361 17.55 6.23 5.30
CA LEU A 361 17.53 4.97 6.04
C LEU A 361 17.61 3.77 5.08
N PRO A 362 18.00 2.56 5.55
CA PRO A 362 18.08 1.36 4.71
C PRO A 362 16.81 1.06 3.90
N ARG A 363 15.63 1.44 4.39
CA ARG A 363 14.35 1.32 3.65
C ARG A 363 14.33 2.15 2.36
N TYR A 364 14.96 3.33 2.37
CA TYR A 364 15.11 4.13 1.16
C TYR A 364 15.96 3.40 0.12
N GLU A 365 17.08 2.82 0.52
CA GLU A 365 17.96 2.08 -0.38
C GLU A 365 17.28 0.81 -0.91
N ALA A 366 16.54 0.10 -0.05
CA ALA A 366 15.74 -1.05 -0.46
C ALA A 366 14.67 -0.67 -1.49
N LEU A 367 13.94 0.45 -1.28
CA LEU A 367 12.99 0.97 -2.26
C LEU A 367 13.65 1.22 -3.60
N ARG A 368 14.76 1.95 -3.62
CA ARG A 368 15.51 2.27 -4.85
C ARG A 368 16.00 1.01 -5.56
N ARG A 369 16.49 0.05 -4.81
CA ARG A 369 16.97 -1.23 -5.33
C ARG A 369 15.83 -2.02 -5.99
N VAL A 370 14.71 -2.19 -5.28
CA VAL A 370 13.54 -2.91 -5.83
C VAL A 370 12.95 -2.18 -7.03
N GLN A 371 12.89 -0.85 -7.02
CA GLN A 371 12.48 -0.08 -8.20
C GLN A 371 13.38 -0.40 -9.41
N SER A 372 14.70 -0.40 -9.23
CA SER A 372 15.63 -0.74 -10.33
C SER A 372 15.46 -2.18 -10.84
N TRP A 373 15.08 -3.09 -9.96
CA TRP A 373 14.79 -4.48 -10.30
C TRP A 373 13.51 -4.64 -11.10
N LEU A 374 12.47 -3.89 -10.72
CA LEU A 374 11.14 -3.97 -11.34
C LEU A 374 10.99 -3.09 -12.58
N LEU A 375 11.83 -2.08 -12.78
CA LEU A 375 11.73 -1.18 -13.91
C LEU A 375 11.80 -1.95 -15.24
N GLY A 376 10.73 -1.86 -16.04
CA GLY A 376 10.59 -2.58 -17.30
C GLY A 376 10.48 -4.11 -17.18
N ALA A 377 10.38 -4.63 -15.94
CA ALA A 377 10.19 -6.05 -15.71
C ALA A 377 8.70 -6.43 -15.70
N ARG A 378 8.43 -7.65 -16.12
CA ARG A 378 7.15 -8.33 -15.96
C ARG A 378 7.30 -9.36 -14.85
N VAL A 379 6.49 -9.25 -13.83
CA VAL A 379 6.45 -10.22 -12.73
C VAL A 379 5.42 -11.29 -13.07
N ALA A 380 5.84 -12.56 -13.07
CA ALA A 380 5.04 -13.65 -13.59
C ALA A 380 4.26 -14.43 -12.52
N GLY A 381 4.77 -14.49 -11.29
CA GLY A 381 4.10 -15.23 -10.22
C GLY A 381 4.94 -15.33 -8.95
N VAL A 382 4.32 -15.87 -7.91
CA VAL A 382 4.92 -16.15 -6.60
C VAL A 382 4.84 -17.63 -6.34
N GLU A 383 5.97 -18.24 -6.00
CA GLU A 383 6.03 -19.61 -5.53
C GLU A 383 6.54 -19.65 -4.09
N GLN A 384 5.87 -20.41 -3.24
CA GLN A 384 6.34 -20.68 -1.90
C GLN A 384 7.09 -22.03 -1.90
N VAL A 385 8.34 -21.99 -1.49
CA VAL A 385 9.22 -23.17 -1.42
C VAL A 385 9.36 -23.59 0.05
N GLY A 386 8.80 -24.73 0.40
CA GLY A 386 8.70 -25.15 1.79
C GLY A 386 7.76 -24.24 2.60
N GLN A 387 8.12 -23.93 3.84
CA GLN A 387 7.26 -23.19 4.76
C GLN A 387 7.41 -21.66 4.69
N THR A 388 8.63 -21.17 4.47
CA THR A 388 8.95 -19.74 4.63
C THR A 388 9.71 -19.12 3.47
N ALA A 389 10.28 -19.92 2.58
CA ALA A 389 10.97 -19.42 1.41
C ALA A 389 9.97 -18.99 0.33
N VAL A 390 10.25 -17.85 -0.31
CA VAL A 390 9.43 -17.29 -1.38
C VAL A 390 10.31 -17.01 -2.59
N VAL A 391 9.80 -17.34 -3.76
CA VAL A 391 10.42 -17.03 -5.05
C VAL A 391 9.41 -16.26 -5.90
N VAL A 392 9.82 -15.11 -6.41
CA VAL A 392 9.07 -14.31 -7.36
C VAL A 392 9.79 -14.35 -8.71
N GLN A 393 9.13 -14.82 -9.74
CA GLN A 393 9.72 -14.93 -11.07
C GLN A 393 9.42 -13.68 -11.90
N ALA A 394 10.41 -13.21 -12.67
CA ALA A 394 10.27 -12.02 -13.49
C ALA A 394 11.08 -12.09 -14.79
N MET A 395 10.69 -11.25 -15.77
CA MET A 395 11.31 -11.15 -17.06
C MET A 395 11.46 -9.68 -17.47
N ARG A 396 12.54 -9.36 -18.19
CA ARG A 396 12.73 -8.06 -18.84
C ARG A 396 13.25 -8.31 -20.26
N GLY A 397 12.38 -8.17 -21.25
CA GLY A 397 12.69 -8.61 -22.61
C GLY A 397 13.02 -10.12 -22.63
N ALA A 398 14.20 -10.49 -23.09
CA ALA A 398 14.71 -11.87 -23.08
C ALA A 398 15.39 -12.26 -21.74
N GLU A 399 15.68 -11.31 -20.87
CA GLU A 399 16.31 -11.58 -19.58
C GLU A 399 15.33 -12.21 -18.63
N ARG A 400 15.72 -13.33 -18.00
CA ARG A 400 14.98 -13.98 -16.91
C ARG A 400 15.69 -13.78 -15.59
N PHE A 401 14.91 -13.55 -14.54
CA PHE A 401 15.42 -13.45 -13.20
C PHE A 401 14.37 -13.86 -12.16
N MET A 402 14.85 -14.16 -10.97
CA MET A 402 14.03 -14.46 -9.81
C MET A 402 14.40 -13.53 -8.67
N PHE A 403 13.43 -13.24 -7.82
CA PHE A 403 13.68 -12.69 -6.49
C PHE A 403 13.41 -13.79 -5.49
N ALA A 404 14.33 -14.02 -4.54
CA ALA A 404 14.20 -15.08 -3.56
C ALA A 404 14.59 -14.60 -2.17
N TRP A 405 13.89 -15.11 -1.16
CA TRP A 405 14.20 -14.89 0.26
C TRP A 405 13.63 -16.03 1.11
N ASP A 406 14.12 -16.17 2.34
CA ASP A 406 13.57 -17.08 3.34
C ASP A 406 13.60 -16.40 4.72
N ASP A 407 12.43 -16.20 5.32
CA ASP A 407 12.31 -15.58 6.64
C ASP A 407 12.95 -16.43 7.77
N ALA A 408 13.13 -17.74 7.55
CA ALA A 408 13.83 -18.64 8.47
C ALA A 408 15.34 -18.73 8.21
N ALA A 409 15.87 -17.98 7.25
CA ALA A 409 17.29 -17.92 6.90
C ALA A 409 17.92 -19.31 6.65
N ARG A 410 17.34 -20.08 5.72
CA ARG A 410 17.77 -21.45 5.43
C ARG A 410 18.43 -21.60 4.06
N THR A 411 19.10 -22.72 3.87
CA THR A 411 19.55 -23.18 2.55
C THR A 411 18.36 -23.82 1.83
N VAL A 412 18.04 -23.30 0.65
CA VAL A 412 16.85 -23.65 -0.13
C VAL A 412 17.26 -24.05 -1.54
N ARG A 413 16.69 -25.15 -2.03
CA ARG A 413 16.76 -25.49 -3.46
C ARG A 413 15.73 -24.70 -4.23
N LEU A 414 16.21 -23.87 -5.16
CA LEU A 414 15.38 -22.96 -5.93
C LEU A 414 14.79 -23.65 -7.18
N PRO A 415 13.55 -23.29 -7.57
CA PRO A 415 12.88 -23.84 -8.75
C PRO A 415 13.40 -23.19 -10.05
N VAL A 416 14.68 -23.44 -10.38
CA VAL A 416 15.27 -22.94 -11.63
C VAL A 416 14.68 -23.74 -12.79
N PRO A 417 14.13 -23.08 -13.84
CA PRO A 417 13.55 -23.77 -14.98
C PRO A 417 14.57 -24.65 -15.73
N ALA A 418 14.12 -25.77 -16.30
CA ALA A 418 14.98 -26.64 -17.10
C ALA A 418 15.64 -25.87 -18.26
N GLY A 419 16.93 -26.11 -18.50
CA GLY A 419 17.73 -25.39 -19.50
C GLY A 419 18.17 -23.99 -19.06
N TRP A 420 18.06 -23.66 -17.78
CA TRP A 420 18.53 -22.42 -17.19
C TRP A 420 19.40 -22.67 -15.95
N ARG A 421 20.33 -21.78 -15.68
CA ARG A 421 21.16 -21.78 -14.47
C ARG A 421 21.23 -20.36 -13.88
N ILE A 422 21.53 -20.28 -12.59
CA ILE A 422 21.81 -19.01 -11.92
C ILE A 422 23.20 -18.54 -12.41
N ASP A 423 23.25 -17.32 -12.92
CA ASP A 423 24.47 -16.69 -13.41
C ASP A 423 25.07 -15.72 -12.38
N SER A 424 24.21 -14.92 -11.77
CA SER A 424 24.63 -13.94 -10.78
C SER A 424 23.55 -13.68 -9.74
N VAL A 425 23.99 -13.20 -8.58
CA VAL A 425 23.12 -12.85 -7.45
C VAL A 425 23.43 -11.40 -7.05
N GLN A 426 22.39 -10.60 -6.88
CA GLN A 426 22.46 -9.22 -6.41
C GLN A 426 21.75 -9.09 -5.08
N ALA A 427 22.45 -8.59 -4.06
CA ALA A 427 21.90 -8.31 -2.75
C ALA A 427 20.97 -7.08 -2.75
N LEU A 428 20.05 -7.03 -1.78
CA LEU A 428 19.14 -5.90 -1.59
C LEU A 428 19.87 -4.63 -1.18
N LEU A 429 20.80 -4.73 -0.24
CA LEU A 429 21.56 -3.60 0.29
C LEU A 429 23.05 -3.78 -0.04
N ASP A 430 23.72 -2.69 -0.37
CA ASP A 430 25.17 -2.69 -0.59
C ASP A 430 25.87 -2.85 0.78
N GLY A 431 26.98 -3.61 0.82
CA GLY A 431 27.72 -3.89 2.06
C GLY A 431 27.02 -4.85 3.02
N ALA A 432 25.82 -5.37 2.70
CA ALA A 432 25.35 -6.59 3.34
C ALA A 432 26.42 -7.66 3.13
N ALA A 433 26.76 -8.40 4.21
CA ALA A 433 27.68 -9.54 4.08
C ALA A 433 27.26 -10.32 2.84
N PRO A 434 28.18 -10.61 1.93
CA PRO A 434 27.80 -11.35 0.74
C PRO A 434 27.02 -12.55 1.24
N VAL A 435 25.77 -12.68 0.81
CA VAL A 435 25.03 -13.93 0.96
C VAL A 435 26.07 -14.94 0.54
N SER A 436 26.48 -15.86 1.42
CA SER A 436 27.64 -16.72 1.20
C SER A 436 27.47 -17.36 -0.14
N PHE A 437 28.10 -16.72 -1.13
CA PHE A 437 28.02 -17.10 -2.52
C PHE A 437 28.70 -18.41 -2.63
N PHE A 438 28.05 -19.33 -3.27
CA PHE A 438 28.64 -20.58 -3.62
C PHE A 438 29.14 -21.37 -2.41
N VAL A 439 28.28 -22.20 -1.88
CA VAL A 439 28.81 -23.52 -1.64
C VAL A 439 29.26 -24.00 -3.03
N PRO A 440 30.57 -24.10 -3.32
CA PRO A 440 31.01 -24.67 -4.57
C PRO A 440 30.30 -26.01 -4.71
N PRO A 441 29.99 -26.47 -5.90
CA PRO A 441 29.39 -27.77 -6.12
C PRO A 441 30.40 -28.88 -5.78
N ALA A 442 30.70 -29.04 -4.51
CA ALA A 442 31.15 -30.29 -3.97
C ALA A 442 29.88 -31.11 -3.80
N VAL A 443 29.51 -31.84 -4.86
CA VAL A 443 28.42 -32.82 -4.83
C VAL A 443 27.08 -32.22 -4.36
N GLY A 444 26.51 -31.25 -5.08
CA GLY A 444 25.22 -30.67 -4.73
C GLY A 444 24.69 -29.85 -5.88
N ASP A 445 23.39 -29.85 -6.06
CA ASP A 445 22.61 -29.21 -7.08
C ASP A 445 22.97 -27.72 -7.20
N ALA A 446 23.38 -27.25 -8.39
CA ALA A 446 23.77 -25.85 -8.72
C ALA A 446 22.67 -24.81 -8.43
N ASN A 447 21.49 -25.21 -7.98
CA ASN A 447 20.33 -24.39 -7.69
C ASN A 447 20.04 -24.23 -6.20
N THR A 448 20.96 -24.62 -5.32
CA THR A 448 20.81 -24.52 -3.86
C THR A 448 21.50 -23.27 -3.34
N LEU A 449 20.79 -22.42 -2.60
CA LEU A 449 21.27 -21.11 -2.12
C LEU A 449 20.89 -20.91 -0.65
N ALA A 450 21.82 -20.37 0.15
CA ALA A 450 21.51 -19.87 1.48
C ALA A 450 20.77 -18.54 1.35
N LEU A 451 19.51 -18.50 1.76
CA LEU A 451 18.66 -17.33 1.73
C LEU A 451 18.58 -16.67 3.11
N SER A 452 18.18 -15.42 3.13
CA SER A 452 17.88 -14.63 4.34
C SER A 452 16.53 -13.92 4.14
N PRO A 453 15.99 -13.23 5.17
CA PRO A 453 14.80 -12.41 4.99
C PRO A 453 14.97 -11.28 3.96
N ALA A 454 16.21 -10.83 3.70
CA ALA A 454 16.47 -9.84 2.67
C ALA A 454 16.40 -10.47 1.27
N PRO A 455 15.47 -10.03 0.39
CA PRO A 455 15.39 -10.55 -0.97
C PRO A 455 16.69 -10.36 -1.75
N VAL A 456 17.03 -11.34 -2.57
CA VAL A 456 18.09 -11.27 -3.57
C VAL A 456 17.50 -11.35 -4.97
N ARG A 457 18.14 -10.69 -5.95
CA ARG A 457 17.82 -10.87 -7.36
C ARG A 457 18.81 -11.88 -7.97
N LEU A 458 18.28 -12.91 -8.60
CA LEU A 458 19.01 -13.99 -9.26
C LEU A 458 18.83 -13.82 -10.77
N ARG A 459 19.90 -13.57 -11.50
CA ARG A 459 19.88 -13.56 -12.96
C ARG A 459 20.02 -15.00 -13.49
N LEU A 460 19.18 -15.35 -14.45
CA LEU A 460 19.20 -16.66 -15.09
C LEU A 460 19.75 -16.56 -16.51
N VAL A 461 20.58 -17.52 -16.90
CA VAL A 461 21.08 -17.69 -18.28
C VAL A 461 20.78 -19.10 -18.76
N ARG A 462 20.71 -19.29 -20.07
CA ARG A 462 20.54 -20.61 -20.66
C ARG A 462 21.80 -21.45 -20.43
N THR A 463 21.61 -22.75 -20.13
CA THR A 463 22.70 -23.72 -20.03
C THR A 463 23.20 -24.13 -21.40
#